data_c00b8395c60af7978227b4f3f4eb831b
#
_entry.id   c00b8395c60af7978227b4f3f4eb831b
#
_cell.length_a   1.000
_cell.length_b   1.000
_cell.length_c   1.000
_cell.angle_alpha   90.00
_cell.angle_beta   90.00
_cell.angle_gamma   90.00
#
_symmetry.space_group_name_H-M   'P 1'
#
loop_
_entity.id
_entity.type
_entity.pdbx_description
1 polymer ?
#
loop_
_entity_poly.entity_id
_entity_poly.type
_entity_poly.pdbx_seq_one_letter_code
_entity_poly.pdbx_strand_id
1 'polypeptide(L)'
;VISLFLLVSVGTFGQQKANYELAERFRRITQMPLTKNSLEVNPCFINNTDRFWYSFRTSEGKNYYLVDPAKKEKRLLFDNAELLMKISEITKKGYNHKDLELNFDFDEDGETIRFWFDRKDFTYNIKTKELKLEEKQKGRTKYDPYWMYYCQDSSYMLFAKRHNLYIVGNASKGKDTTEVQLTTDGERYYTFNREDEGEVNERMGCSAQWFKTGHKFYAVRDDSRKVEDLWLIDALAEPRPRLKTYKAELAGDKNVIQFELLIGDANTREVKKINIDRWKDQYVDILYASNDAKRLYFQRYK
;
A
#
# COMPACT_ATOMS: atom_id res chain seq x y z
N VAL A 1 -24.27 -63.46 -47.41
CA VAL A 1 -24.05 -62.01 -47.45
C VAL A 1 -23.28 -61.66 -46.19
N ILE A 2 -21.96 -61.39 -46.33
CA ILE A 2 -21.09 -61.02 -45.21
C ILE A 2 -20.99 -59.51 -45.25
N SER A 3 -21.57 -58.82 -44.26
CA SER A 3 -21.42 -57.37 -44.08
C SER A 3 -20.09 -57.08 -43.37
N LEU A 4 -19.21 -56.45 -44.09
CA LEU A 4 -17.92 -55.91 -43.56
C LEU A 4 -18.18 -54.61 -42.84
N PHE A 5 -18.12 -54.57 -41.51
CA PHE A 5 -18.10 -53.30 -40.71
C PHE A 5 -16.72 -52.72 -40.76
N LEU A 6 -16.57 -51.59 -41.46
CA LEU A 6 -15.38 -50.75 -41.39
C LEU A 6 -15.44 -49.93 -40.09
N LEU A 7 -14.64 -50.30 -39.11
CA LEU A 7 -14.38 -49.49 -37.92
C LEU A 7 -13.43 -48.33 -38.31
N VAL A 8 -13.99 -47.15 -38.55
CA VAL A 8 -13.22 -45.93 -38.65
C VAL A 8 -12.86 -45.49 -37.21
N SER A 9 -11.64 -45.76 -36.81
CA SER A 9 -11.10 -45.17 -35.58
C SER A 9 -10.87 -43.66 -35.80
N VAL A 10 -11.80 -42.84 -35.31
CA VAL A 10 -11.58 -41.40 -35.18
C VAL A 10 -10.54 -41.22 -34.09
N GLY A 11 -9.32 -40.96 -34.50
CA GLY A 11 -8.28 -40.57 -33.56
C GLY A 11 -8.73 -39.32 -32.83
N THR A 12 -9.10 -39.45 -31.57
CA THR A 12 -9.21 -38.32 -30.65
C THR A 12 -7.82 -37.71 -30.51
N PHE A 13 -7.59 -36.59 -31.15
CA PHE A 13 -6.42 -35.79 -30.86
C PHE A 13 -6.53 -35.39 -29.38
N GLY A 14 -5.82 -36.11 -28.53
CA GLY A 14 -5.66 -35.77 -27.12
C GLY A 14 -5.16 -34.35 -27.01
N GLN A 15 -5.59 -33.69 -25.98
CA GLN A 15 -5.17 -32.33 -25.64
C GLN A 15 -3.70 -32.10 -26.01
N GLN A 16 -3.46 -31.14 -26.88
CA GLN A 16 -2.07 -30.68 -27.13
C GLN A 16 -1.44 -30.40 -25.79
N LYS A 17 -0.31 -31.02 -25.53
CA LYS A 17 0.46 -30.75 -24.29
C LYS A 17 0.65 -29.25 -24.15
N ALA A 18 0.17 -28.67 -23.04
CA ALA A 18 0.26 -27.26 -22.79
C ALA A 18 1.71 -26.79 -22.93
N ASN A 19 1.93 -25.77 -23.75
CA ASN A 19 3.27 -25.23 -23.95
C ASN A 19 3.53 -24.18 -22.88
N TYR A 20 3.96 -24.63 -21.71
CA TYR A 20 4.28 -23.75 -20.58
C TYR A 20 5.45 -22.81 -20.86
N GLU A 21 6.39 -23.22 -21.70
CA GLU A 21 7.53 -22.39 -22.10
C GLU A 21 7.07 -21.19 -22.94
N LEU A 22 6.13 -21.42 -23.85
CA LEU A 22 5.51 -20.33 -24.63
C LEU A 22 4.67 -19.43 -23.73
N ALA A 23 3.87 -19.99 -22.82
CA ALA A 23 3.11 -19.23 -21.84
C ALA A 23 4.01 -18.33 -20.97
N GLU A 24 5.17 -18.86 -20.53
CA GLU A 24 6.13 -18.09 -19.74
C GLU A 24 6.77 -16.96 -20.55
N ARG A 25 7.03 -17.16 -21.83
CA ARG A 25 7.49 -16.09 -22.73
C ARG A 25 6.45 -14.99 -22.87
N PHE A 26 5.16 -15.34 -23.03
CA PHE A 26 4.07 -14.35 -23.06
C PHE A 26 3.93 -13.62 -21.73
N ARG A 27 4.06 -14.29 -20.60
CA ARG A 27 4.07 -13.66 -19.28
C ARG A 27 5.19 -12.63 -19.16
N ARG A 28 6.39 -12.94 -19.62
CA ARG A 28 7.51 -11.98 -19.65
C ARG A 28 7.24 -10.79 -20.56
N ILE A 29 6.65 -11.01 -21.73
CA ILE A 29 6.31 -9.93 -22.68
C ILE A 29 5.24 -9.02 -22.07
N THR A 30 4.21 -9.56 -21.41
CA THR A 30 3.17 -8.77 -20.74
C THR A 30 3.66 -8.06 -19.47
N GLN A 31 4.70 -8.59 -18.84
CA GLN A 31 5.40 -7.95 -17.72
C GLN A 31 6.52 -7.02 -18.20
N MET A 32 6.91 -7.08 -19.48
CA MET A 32 7.89 -6.15 -20.03
C MET A 32 7.30 -4.74 -20.09
N PRO A 33 8.05 -3.75 -19.58
CA PRO A 33 7.54 -2.39 -19.38
C PRO A 33 7.36 -1.58 -20.67
N LEU A 34 7.56 -2.17 -21.84
CA LEU A 34 7.43 -1.48 -23.14
C LEU A 34 6.02 -0.95 -23.40
N THR A 35 5.00 -1.55 -22.79
CA THR A 35 3.61 -1.12 -22.96
C THR A 35 2.99 -0.62 -21.66
N LYS A 36 3.52 -1.02 -20.50
CA LYS A 36 2.85 -0.79 -19.21
C LYS A 36 3.06 0.60 -18.62
N ASN A 37 4.10 1.34 -19.03
CA ASN A 37 4.42 2.65 -18.47
C ASN A 37 4.64 3.74 -19.53
N SER A 38 4.51 3.43 -20.82
CA SER A 38 4.79 4.40 -21.90
C SER A 38 3.64 5.37 -22.17
N LEU A 39 2.46 5.12 -21.60
CA LEU A 39 1.25 5.92 -21.84
C LEU A 39 0.74 6.64 -20.58
N GLU A 40 1.26 6.32 -19.40
CA GLU A 40 0.82 6.91 -18.15
C GLU A 40 1.94 7.69 -17.46
N VAL A 41 1.62 8.89 -17.05
CA VAL A 41 2.45 9.74 -16.20
C VAL A 41 1.72 9.90 -14.87
N ASN A 42 2.29 9.34 -13.81
CA ASN A 42 1.76 9.46 -12.45
C ASN A 42 2.57 10.52 -11.70
N PRO A 43 2.07 11.75 -11.60
CA PRO A 43 2.79 12.84 -10.93
C PRO A 43 2.76 12.67 -9.42
N CYS A 44 3.93 12.76 -8.78
CA CYS A 44 4.08 12.82 -7.35
C CYS A 44 4.49 14.25 -6.96
N PHE A 45 3.59 15.00 -6.31
CA PHE A 45 3.86 16.38 -5.91
C PHE A 45 4.86 16.45 -4.76
N ILE A 46 5.74 17.44 -4.84
CA ILE A 46 6.80 17.66 -3.83
C ILE A 46 6.28 18.60 -2.77
N ASN A 47 6.08 18.07 -1.56
CA ASN A 47 5.57 18.81 -0.41
C ASN A 47 4.27 19.58 -0.76
N ASN A 48 4.16 20.85 -0.39
CA ASN A 48 3.01 21.71 -0.68
C ASN A 48 3.25 22.65 -1.86
N THR A 49 4.02 22.21 -2.85
CA THR A 49 4.36 23.01 -4.04
C THR A 49 3.68 22.44 -5.30
N ASP A 50 3.64 23.26 -6.35
CA ASP A 50 3.20 22.81 -7.68
C ASP A 50 4.27 21.98 -8.41
N ARG A 51 5.46 21.85 -7.83
CA ARG A 51 6.52 21.00 -8.37
C ARG A 51 6.16 19.55 -8.17
N PHE A 52 6.41 18.75 -9.17
CA PHE A 52 6.19 17.31 -9.09
C PHE A 52 7.30 16.55 -9.80
N TRP A 53 7.41 15.29 -9.44
CA TRP A 53 8.25 14.34 -10.15
C TRP A 53 7.41 13.16 -10.65
N TYR A 54 7.95 12.49 -11.66
CA TYR A 54 7.40 11.24 -12.14
C TYR A 54 8.51 10.35 -12.67
N SER A 55 8.26 9.05 -12.71
CA SER A 55 9.16 8.11 -13.35
C SER A 55 8.62 7.68 -14.69
N PHE A 56 9.52 7.46 -15.65
CA PHE A 56 9.18 6.98 -16.96
C PHE A 56 10.21 5.94 -17.42
N ARG A 57 9.73 4.79 -17.87
CA ARG A 57 10.59 3.71 -18.32
C ARG A 57 10.78 3.76 -19.83
N THR A 58 12.02 3.62 -20.27
CA THR A 58 12.43 3.53 -21.67
C THR A 58 13.23 2.23 -21.87
N SER A 59 13.71 2.00 -23.10
CA SER A 59 14.66 0.92 -23.41
C SER A 59 15.99 1.06 -22.64
N GLU A 60 16.33 2.28 -22.21
CA GLU A 60 17.56 2.60 -21.46
C GLU A 60 17.38 2.53 -19.93
N GLY A 61 16.21 2.11 -19.47
CA GLY A 61 15.89 1.99 -18.04
C GLY A 61 14.80 2.95 -17.58
N LYS A 62 14.60 3.01 -16.26
CA LYS A 62 13.62 3.88 -15.61
C LYS A 62 14.28 5.20 -15.22
N ASN A 63 13.83 6.28 -15.83
CA ASN A 63 14.30 7.63 -15.52
C ASN A 63 13.31 8.37 -14.62
N TYR A 64 13.82 9.30 -13.85
CA TYR A 64 13.06 10.13 -12.91
C TYR A 64 13.16 11.59 -13.35
N TYR A 65 12.01 12.23 -13.53
CA TYR A 65 11.92 13.60 -14.05
C TYR A 65 11.33 14.53 -12.99
N LEU A 66 11.92 15.70 -12.83
CA LEU A 66 11.39 16.81 -12.06
C LEU A 66 10.75 17.81 -13.00
N VAL A 67 9.55 18.27 -12.64
CA VAL A 67 8.82 19.33 -13.36
C VAL A 67 8.57 20.48 -12.41
N ASP A 68 8.93 21.67 -12.84
CA ASP A 68 8.65 22.94 -12.16
C ASP A 68 7.76 23.80 -13.07
N PRO A 69 6.42 23.81 -12.86
CA PRO A 69 5.50 24.54 -13.72
C PRO A 69 5.73 26.05 -13.67
N ALA A 70 6.13 26.60 -12.53
CA ALA A 70 6.38 28.03 -12.39
C ALA A 70 7.54 28.49 -13.25
N LYS A 71 8.56 27.66 -13.41
CA LYS A 71 9.73 27.94 -14.27
C LYS A 71 9.56 27.40 -15.68
N LYS A 72 8.47 26.65 -15.96
CA LYS A 72 8.27 25.91 -17.23
C LYS A 72 9.45 24.98 -17.54
N GLU A 73 10.00 24.36 -16.51
CA GLU A 73 11.19 23.51 -16.60
C GLU A 73 10.83 22.03 -16.39
N LYS A 74 11.41 21.18 -17.25
CA LYS A 74 11.45 19.74 -17.07
C LYS A 74 12.89 19.26 -17.20
N ARG A 75 13.38 18.52 -16.20
CA ARG A 75 14.74 17.96 -16.22
C ARG A 75 14.78 16.60 -15.56
N LEU A 76 15.87 15.87 -15.73
CA LEU A 76 16.11 14.69 -14.89
C LEU A 76 16.19 15.12 -13.42
N LEU A 77 15.58 14.34 -12.57
CA LEU A 77 15.67 14.50 -11.10
C LEU A 77 17.12 14.23 -10.66
N PHE A 78 17.69 13.15 -11.16
CA PHE A 78 19.10 12.76 -11.04
C PHE A 78 19.52 11.91 -12.23
N ASP A 79 20.81 11.79 -12.45
CA ASP A 79 21.41 10.84 -13.38
C ASP A 79 21.58 9.50 -12.68
N ASN A 80 20.98 8.44 -13.21
CA ASN A 80 21.02 7.09 -12.62
C ASN A 80 22.43 6.54 -12.53
N ALA A 81 23.26 6.78 -13.54
CA ALA A 81 24.62 6.27 -13.57
C ALA A 81 25.49 7.01 -12.54
N GLU A 82 25.37 8.34 -12.46
CA GLU A 82 26.08 9.15 -11.48
C GLU A 82 25.69 8.78 -10.04
N LEU A 83 24.39 8.63 -9.78
CA LEU A 83 23.89 8.26 -8.45
C LEU A 83 24.39 6.87 -8.04
N LEU A 84 24.30 5.88 -8.93
CA LEU A 84 24.77 4.52 -8.66
C LEU A 84 26.29 4.42 -8.51
N MET A 85 27.03 5.24 -9.22
CA MET A 85 28.49 5.33 -9.02
C MET A 85 28.82 5.74 -7.58
N LYS A 86 28.16 6.78 -7.06
CA LYS A 86 28.33 7.22 -5.67
C LYS A 86 27.87 6.17 -4.65
N ILE A 87 26.76 5.49 -4.93
CA ILE A 87 26.31 4.36 -4.10
C ILE A 87 27.33 3.23 -4.11
N SER A 88 27.90 2.91 -5.29
CA SER A 88 28.94 1.87 -5.45
C SER A 88 30.20 2.18 -4.66
N GLU A 89 30.59 3.44 -4.59
CA GLU A 89 31.73 3.88 -3.77
C GLU A 89 31.51 3.60 -2.27
N ILE A 90 30.29 3.76 -1.79
CA ILE A 90 29.93 3.51 -0.37
C ILE A 90 29.73 2.01 -0.09
N THR A 91 29.03 1.32 -0.99
CA THR A 91 28.64 -0.08 -0.78
C THR A 91 29.71 -1.07 -1.20
N LYS A 92 30.69 -0.64 -2.01
CA LYS A 92 31.73 -1.48 -2.65
C LYS A 92 31.15 -2.58 -3.55
N LYS A 93 30.01 -2.27 -4.20
CA LYS A 93 29.30 -3.19 -5.12
C LYS A 93 29.04 -2.49 -6.44
N GLY A 94 29.02 -3.26 -7.54
CA GLY A 94 28.60 -2.79 -8.86
C GLY A 94 27.09 -2.92 -9.05
N TYR A 95 26.47 -1.92 -9.68
CA TYR A 95 25.06 -1.93 -10.01
C TYR A 95 24.85 -1.53 -11.46
N ASN A 96 23.80 -2.07 -12.08
CA ASN A 96 23.40 -1.70 -13.42
C ASN A 96 22.42 -0.52 -13.37
N HIS A 97 22.77 0.61 -13.98
CA HIS A 97 21.93 1.81 -13.95
C HIS A 97 20.58 1.64 -14.68
N LYS A 98 20.47 0.68 -15.60
CA LYS A 98 19.22 0.38 -16.32
C LYS A 98 18.20 -0.32 -15.41
N ASP A 99 18.66 -0.99 -14.37
CA ASP A 99 17.82 -1.73 -13.44
C ASP A 99 17.50 -0.94 -12.16
N LEU A 100 17.89 0.35 -12.12
CA LEU A 100 17.64 1.19 -10.96
C LEU A 100 16.14 1.43 -10.77
N GLU A 101 15.61 0.94 -9.67
CA GLU A 101 14.27 1.25 -9.17
C GLU A 101 14.38 1.80 -7.76
N LEU A 102 14.06 3.08 -7.59
CA LEU A 102 14.08 3.76 -6.31
C LEU A 102 12.67 4.17 -5.90
N ASN A 103 12.34 3.87 -4.63
CA ASN A 103 11.27 4.51 -3.90
C ASN A 103 11.91 5.50 -2.96
N PHE A 104 11.50 6.75 -3.01
CA PHE A 104 12.07 7.82 -2.20
C PHE A 104 11.01 8.84 -1.82
N ASP A 105 11.30 9.53 -0.72
CA ASP A 105 10.52 10.66 -0.24
C ASP A 105 11.38 11.93 -0.26
N PHE A 106 10.74 13.08 -0.49
CA PHE A 106 11.40 14.36 -0.36
C PHE A 106 11.38 14.85 1.07
N ASP A 107 12.49 15.42 1.53
CA ASP A 107 12.53 16.17 2.76
C ASP A 107 11.75 17.48 2.64
N GLU A 108 11.57 18.17 3.77
CA GLU A 108 10.85 19.45 3.84
C GLU A 108 11.48 20.55 2.97
N ASP A 109 12.79 20.45 2.70
CA ASP A 109 13.51 21.39 1.82
C ASP A 109 13.10 21.27 0.34
N GLY A 110 12.43 20.17 -0.05
CA GLY A 110 12.03 19.88 -1.41
C GLY A 110 13.19 19.70 -2.40
N GLU A 111 14.40 19.47 -1.90
CA GLU A 111 15.64 19.29 -2.67
C GLU A 111 16.44 18.05 -2.26
N THR A 112 16.20 17.54 -1.07
CA THR A 112 16.82 16.32 -0.53
C THR A 112 15.84 15.16 -0.63
N ILE A 113 16.27 14.05 -1.21
CA ILE A 113 15.52 12.80 -1.25
C ILE A 113 16.12 11.80 -0.27
N ARG A 114 15.26 11.04 0.40
CA ARG A 114 15.62 9.91 1.24
C ARG A 114 15.15 8.62 0.61
N PHE A 115 16.03 7.64 0.57
CA PHE A 115 15.70 6.34 0.00
C PHE A 115 16.50 5.22 0.66
N TRP A 116 15.93 4.03 0.58
CA TRP A 116 16.57 2.82 1.01
C TRP A 116 17.06 2.03 -0.20
N PHE A 117 18.33 1.63 -0.19
CA PHE A 117 18.94 0.86 -1.25
C PHE A 117 20.02 -0.08 -0.70
N ASP A 118 20.04 -1.32 -1.17
CA ASP A 118 20.99 -2.36 -0.74
C ASP A 118 21.15 -2.45 0.80
N ARG A 119 20.02 -2.42 1.53
CA ARG A 119 19.95 -2.52 3.00
C ARG A 119 20.54 -1.33 3.75
N LYS A 120 20.68 -0.19 3.12
CA LYS A 120 21.22 1.04 3.70
C LYS A 120 20.28 2.20 3.40
N ASP A 121 20.24 3.16 4.32
CA ASP A 121 19.49 4.40 4.18
C ASP A 121 20.41 5.48 3.63
N PHE A 122 19.94 6.22 2.64
CA PHE A 122 20.69 7.28 1.98
C PHE A 122 19.87 8.56 1.94
N THR A 123 20.58 9.68 2.02
CA THR A 123 20.07 11.00 1.61
C THR A 123 20.86 11.49 0.40
N TYR A 124 20.16 12.08 -0.56
CA TYR A 124 20.76 12.65 -1.76
C TYR A 124 20.14 14.00 -2.06
N ASN A 125 20.97 15.04 -2.11
CA ASN A 125 20.51 16.37 -2.51
C ASN A 125 20.58 16.50 -4.04
N ILE A 126 19.42 16.71 -4.68
CA ILE A 126 19.28 16.75 -6.14
C ILE A 126 19.94 17.95 -6.80
N LYS A 127 20.31 18.97 -6.01
CA LYS A 127 20.93 20.21 -6.49
C LYS A 127 22.45 20.18 -6.37
N THR A 128 22.94 19.82 -5.17
CA THR A 128 24.38 19.71 -4.91
C THR A 128 24.96 18.38 -5.36
N LYS A 129 24.09 17.40 -5.63
CA LYS A 129 24.45 16.00 -5.97
C LYS A 129 25.25 15.28 -4.86
N GLU A 130 25.13 15.77 -3.64
CA GLU A 130 25.78 15.15 -2.49
C GLU A 130 24.97 13.94 -2.03
N LEU A 131 25.64 12.79 -1.91
CA LEU A 131 25.09 11.56 -1.35
C LEU A 131 25.68 11.31 0.02
N LYS A 132 24.82 11.05 0.99
CA LYS A 132 25.23 10.67 2.35
C LYS A 132 24.62 9.32 2.71
N LEU A 133 25.43 8.51 3.37
CA LEU A 133 24.94 7.31 4.05
C LEU A 133 24.42 7.75 5.42
N GLU A 134 23.15 7.50 5.68
CA GLU A 134 22.59 7.74 7.00
C GLU A 134 23.06 6.63 7.95
N GLU A 135 23.71 7.02 9.01
CA GLU A 135 23.93 6.11 10.13
C GLU A 135 22.56 5.77 10.71
N LYS A 136 22.32 4.47 10.91
CA LYS A 136 21.07 4.00 11.51
C LYS A 136 20.80 4.83 12.76
N GLN A 137 19.75 5.66 12.71
CA GLN A 137 19.26 6.27 13.91
C GLN A 137 19.01 5.16 14.92
N LYS A 138 19.69 5.23 16.07
CA LYS A 138 19.49 4.36 17.23
C LYS A 138 18.07 4.57 17.79
N GLY A 139 17.06 4.15 17.06
CA GLY A 139 15.66 4.36 17.45
C GLY A 139 14.67 3.57 16.61
N ARG A 140 15.00 3.25 15.35
CA ARG A 140 14.28 2.24 14.61
C ARG A 140 15.00 0.91 14.82
N THR A 141 14.55 0.16 15.80
CA THR A 141 14.91 -1.26 15.88
C THR A 141 14.43 -1.93 14.61
N LYS A 142 15.17 -2.87 14.08
CA LYS A 142 14.88 -3.69 12.89
C LYS A 142 13.52 -4.40 12.94
N TYR A 143 12.76 -4.16 13.98
CA TYR A 143 11.46 -4.74 14.35
C TYR A 143 10.58 -3.69 15.06
N ASP A 144 10.34 -2.52 14.42
CA ASP A 144 9.10 -1.84 14.81
C ASP A 144 7.98 -2.80 14.41
N PRO A 145 7.17 -3.28 15.37
CA PRO A 145 6.09 -4.19 15.04
C PRO A 145 5.24 -3.59 13.92
N TYR A 146 4.77 -4.43 13.00
CA TYR A 146 3.96 -4.01 11.83
C TYR A 146 2.71 -3.19 12.20
N TRP A 147 2.30 -3.21 13.46
CA TRP A 147 1.17 -2.44 13.97
C TRP A 147 1.53 -0.99 14.35
N MET A 148 2.82 -0.63 14.46
CA MET A 148 3.24 0.73 14.81
C MET A 148 3.02 1.69 13.65
N TYR A 149 1.94 2.48 13.73
CA TYR A 149 1.59 3.45 12.73
C TYR A 149 1.64 4.87 13.32
N TYR A 150 2.79 5.51 13.18
CA TYR A 150 3.07 6.83 13.73
C TYR A 150 2.45 7.95 12.90
N CYS A 151 2.04 9.03 13.57
CA CYS A 151 1.85 10.33 12.90
C CYS A 151 3.21 10.90 12.43
N GLN A 152 3.18 11.93 11.60
CA GLN A 152 4.37 12.45 10.92
C GLN A 152 5.50 12.85 11.88
N ASP A 153 5.19 13.51 12.99
CA ASP A 153 6.18 13.92 14.01
C ASP A 153 6.50 12.80 15.01
N SER A 154 5.94 11.62 14.82
CA SER A 154 6.07 10.45 15.69
C SER A 154 5.58 10.66 17.13
N SER A 155 4.75 11.67 17.39
CA SER A 155 4.20 11.94 18.73
C SER A 155 3.17 10.91 19.18
N TYR A 156 2.40 10.33 18.25
CA TYR A 156 1.34 9.40 18.53
C TYR A 156 1.37 8.20 17.60
N MET A 157 0.86 7.07 18.07
CA MET A 157 0.65 5.84 17.31
C MET A 157 -0.80 5.41 17.39
N LEU A 158 -1.36 4.96 16.27
CA LEU A 158 -2.65 4.28 16.19
C LEU A 158 -2.44 2.77 16.05
N PHE A 159 -3.31 2.00 16.66
CA PHE A 159 -3.35 0.55 16.52
C PHE A 159 -4.76 0.04 16.81
N ALA A 160 -5.05 -1.18 16.39
CA ALA A 160 -6.27 -1.88 16.74
C ALA A 160 -6.01 -2.88 17.87
N LYS A 161 -7.02 -3.07 18.71
CA LYS A 161 -7.03 -4.07 19.78
C LYS A 161 -8.48 -4.43 20.09
N ARG A 162 -8.80 -5.73 20.14
CA ARG A 162 -10.17 -6.20 20.35
C ARG A 162 -11.18 -5.50 19.43
N HIS A 163 -10.87 -5.45 18.14
CA HIS A 163 -11.68 -4.83 17.10
C HIS A 163 -11.85 -3.30 17.19
N ASN A 164 -11.32 -2.66 18.21
CA ASN A 164 -11.44 -1.24 18.43
C ASN A 164 -10.15 -0.48 18.12
N LEU A 165 -10.32 0.80 17.83
CA LEU A 165 -9.22 1.73 17.58
C LEU A 165 -8.68 2.27 18.91
N TYR A 166 -7.37 2.27 19.03
CA TYR A 166 -6.62 2.77 20.17
C TYR A 166 -5.55 3.75 19.73
N ILE A 167 -5.15 4.61 20.66
CA ILE A 167 -4.04 5.54 20.49
C ILE A 167 -3.10 5.44 21.70
N VAL A 168 -1.81 5.64 21.44
CA VAL A 168 -0.78 5.74 22.48
C VAL A 168 0.21 6.84 22.10
N GLY A 169 0.67 7.57 23.09
CA GLY A 169 1.71 8.57 22.90
C GLY A 169 3.12 7.97 22.86
N ASN A 170 4.06 8.70 22.28
CA ASN A 170 5.46 8.30 22.19
C ASN A 170 6.27 8.96 23.32
N ALA A 171 6.82 8.15 24.21
CA ALA A 171 7.65 8.63 25.33
C ALA A 171 8.85 9.45 24.86
N SER A 172 9.48 9.10 23.75
CA SER A 172 10.63 9.85 23.19
C SER A 172 10.26 11.26 22.72
N LYS A 173 8.96 11.53 22.57
CA LYS A 173 8.39 12.85 22.23
C LYS A 173 7.71 13.52 23.43
N GLY A 174 7.93 13.01 24.64
CA GLY A 174 7.34 13.55 25.85
C GLY A 174 5.82 13.36 25.96
N LYS A 175 5.26 12.39 25.26
CA LYS A 175 3.82 12.08 25.30
C LYS A 175 3.54 10.97 26.30
N ASP A 176 2.34 11.02 26.88
CA ASP A 176 1.82 9.96 27.76
C ASP A 176 1.69 8.64 27.00
N THR A 177 2.26 7.58 27.55
CA THR A 177 2.27 6.24 26.98
C THR A 177 1.10 5.36 27.42
N THR A 178 0.13 5.93 28.09
CA THR A 178 -1.11 5.23 28.46
C THR A 178 -1.92 4.97 27.19
N GLU A 179 -2.35 3.72 27.00
CA GLU A 179 -3.26 3.35 25.92
C GLU A 179 -4.63 3.98 26.16
N VAL A 180 -5.14 4.66 25.15
CA VAL A 180 -6.49 5.23 25.19
C VAL A 180 -7.33 4.57 24.11
N GLN A 181 -8.44 3.99 24.52
CA GLN A 181 -9.43 3.43 23.62
C GLN A 181 -10.24 4.57 22.98
N LEU A 182 -10.29 4.61 21.66
CA LEU A 182 -10.98 5.65 20.90
C LEU A 182 -12.38 5.23 20.46
N THR A 183 -12.62 3.94 20.26
CA THR A 183 -13.92 3.37 19.88
C THR A 183 -14.26 2.20 20.79
N THR A 184 -15.56 1.92 20.98
CA THR A 184 -16.03 0.88 21.94
C THR A 184 -17.01 -0.10 21.30
N ASP A 185 -17.31 0.05 20.02
CA ASP A 185 -18.35 -0.67 19.30
C ASP A 185 -17.82 -1.72 18.32
N GLY A 186 -16.48 -1.93 18.33
CA GLY A 186 -15.84 -2.92 17.47
C GLY A 186 -16.15 -4.35 17.92
N GLU A 187 -16.44 -5.20 16.95
CA GLU A 187 -16.67 -6.63 17.12
C GLU A 187 -16.21 -7.39 15.85
N ARG A 188 -16.26 -8.71 15.87
CA ARG A 188 -15.92 -9.51 14.69
C ARG A 188 -16.76 -9.10 13.49
N TYR A 189 -16.13 -8.92 12.32
CA TYR A 189 -16.76 -8.43 11.09
C TYR A 189 -17.22 -6.95 11.13
N TYR A 190 -16.84 -6.24 12.18
CA TYR A 190 -17.03 -4.81 12.35
C TYR A 190 -15.85 -4.23 13.12
N THR A 191 -14.70 -4.20 12.46
CA THR A 191 -13.41 -4.09 13.10
C THR A 191 -12.53 -3.01 12.49
N PHE A 192 -11.62 -2.48 13.29
CA PHE A 192 -10.50 -1.67 12.81
C PHE A 192 -9.23 -2.50 12.56
N ASN A 193 -9.24 -3.80 12.85
CA ASN A 193 -8.10 -4.67 12.56
C ASN A 193 -7.94 -4.80 11.04
N ARG A 194 -6.70 -4.78 10.57
CA ARG A 194 -6.41 -5.06 9.16
C ARG A 194 -6.61 -6.52 8.79
N GLU A 195 -6.42 -7.40 9.74
CA GLU A 195 -6.56 -8.85 9.57
C GLU A 195 -7.71 -9.32 10.46
N ASP A 196 -8.62 -10.09 9.90
CA ASP A 196 -9.84 -10.52 10.58
C ASP A 196 -9.63 -11.77 11.47
N GLU A 197 -8.40 -12.20 11.67
CA GLU A 197 -8.10 -13.41 12.43
C GLU A 197 -7.96 -13.13 13.92
N GLY A 198 -9.08 -13.34 14.62
CA GLY A 198 -9.09 -13.67 16.04
C GLY A 198 -9.32 -12.51 17.01
N GLU A 199 -9.83 -12.86 18.17
CA GLU A 199 -9.83 -12.01 19.38
C GLU A 199 -8.41 -11.74 19.83
N VAL A 200 -7.79 -10.73 19.28
CA VAL A 200 -6.42 -10.44 19.64
C VAL A 200 -6.42 -9.38 20.72
N ASN A 201 -6.07 -9.78 21.93
CA ASN A 201 -5.77 -8.88 23.04
C ASN A 201 -4.47 -8.09 22.82
N GLU A 202 -3.76 -8.39 21.74
CA GLU A 202 -2.52 -7.77 21.36
C GLU A 202 -2.76 -6.57 20.44
N ARG A 203 -1.76 -5.70 20.31
CA ARG A 203 -1.77 -4.59 19.39
C ARG A 203 -1.63 -5.09 17.96
N MET A 204 -2.51 -4.65 17.08
CA MET A 204 -2.53 -5.01 15.67
C MET A 204 -2.53 -3.77 14.78
N GLY A 205 -2.15 -3.92 13.52
CA GLY A 205 -2.31 -2.89 12.52
C GLY A 205 -3.78 -2.49 12.37
N CYS A 206 -4.04 -1.19 12.22
CA CYS A 206 -5.40 -0.66 12.07
C CYS A 206 -5.66 -0.11 10.67
N SER A 207 -6.94 0.04 10.32
CA SER A 207 -7.39 0.64 9.05
C SER A 207 -7.30 2.17 9.04
N ALA A 208 -6.98 2.80 10.18
CA ALA A 208 -6.83 4.25 10.27
C ALA A 208 -5.57 4.74 9.59
N GLN A 209 -5.62 5.96 9.04
CA GLN A 209 -4.51 6.62 8.38
C GLN A 209 -4.36 8.06 8.90
N TRP A 210 -3.11 8.52 9.03
CA TRP A 210 -2.82 9.88 9.44
C TRP A 210 -2.94 10.87 8.27
N PHE A 211 -3.41 12.08 8.55
CA PHE A 211 -3.15 13.20 7.65
C PHE A 211 -1.64 13.51 7.63
N LYS A 212 -1.15 14.07 6.52
CA LYS A 212 0.28 14.37 6.36
C LYS A 212 0.82 15.39 7.37
N THR A 213 -0.03 16.23 7.93
CA THR A 213 0.36 17.22 8.94
C THR A 213 -0.58 17.16 10.14
N GLY A 214 -0.03 17.54 11.31
CA GLY A 214 -0.79 17.53 12.56
C GLY A 214 -1.07 16.13 13.08
N HIS A 215 -2.09 16.03 13.93
CA HIS A 215 -2.41 14.80 14.67
C HIS A 215 -3.83 14.31 14.39
N LYS A 216 -4.37 14.69 13.23
CA LYS A 216 -5.66 14.15 12.76
C LYS A 216 -5.46 12.87 11.95
N PHE A 217 -6.45 12.01 12.01
CA PHE A 217 -6.48 10.77 11.26
C PHE A 217 -7.88 10.51 10.71
N TYR A 218 -7.97 9.61 9.76
CA TYR A 218 -9.23 9.11 9.22
C TYR A 218 -9.18 7.59 9.11
N ALA A 219 -10.34 6.96 9.11
CA ALA A 219 -10.47 5.52 8.93
C ALA A 219 -11.70 5.20 8.10
N VAL A 220 -11.59 4.23 7.23
CA VAL A 220 -12.73 3.54 6.61
C VAL A 220 -12.86 2.21 7.33
N ARG A 221 -14.04 1.95 7.89
CA ARG A 221 -14.37 0.69 8.55
C ARG A 221 -15.50 0.01 7.77
N ASP A 222 -15.33 -1.26 7.53
CA ASP A 222 -16.36 -2.10 6.92
C ASP A 222 -17.18 -2.83 7.97
N ASP A 223 -18.46 -3.01 7.66
CA ASP A 223 -19.44 -3.79 8.43
C ASP A 223 -19.94 -4.94 7.56
N SER A 224 -19.38 -6.11 7.77
CA SER A 224 -19.75 -7.34 7.08
C SER A 224 -20.55 -8.32 7.96
N ARG A 225 -21.06 -7.90 9.13
CA ARG A 225 -21.79 -8.76 10.07
C ARG A 225 -23.01 -9.42 9.46
N LYS A 226 -23.69 -8.73 8.55
CA LYS A 226 -24.91 -9.23 7.88
C LYS A 226 -24.64 -9.93 6.55
N VAL A 227 -23.43 -9.89 6.06
CA VAL A 227 -23.02 -10.57 4.82
C VAL A 227 -23.07 -12.08 5.03
N GLU A 228 -23.51 -12.82 4.02
CA GLU A 228 -23.61 -14.26 4.09
C GLU A 228 -22.24 -14.94 4.17
N ASP A 229 -22.22 -16.13 4.74
CA ASP A 229 -21.01 -16.92 4.88
C ASP A 229 -20.72 -17.70 3.61
N LEU A 230 -19.48 -17.65 3.14
CA LEU A 230 -18.94 -18.54 2.14
C LEU A 230 -18.05 -19.59 2.79
N TRP A 231 -18.19 -20.82 2.34
CA TRP A 231 -17.45 -21.96 2.90
C TRP A 231 -16.39 -22.46 1.92
N LEU A 232 -15.21 -22.65 2.47
CA LEU A 232 -14.08 -23.23 1.75
C LEU A 232 -13.57 -24.45 2.52
N ILE A 233 -13.33 -25.55 1.80
CA ILE A 233 -12.66 -26.71 2.40
C ILE A 233 -11.17 -26.59 2.14
N ASP A 234 -10.39 -26.40 3.19
CA ASP A 234 -8.93 -26.50 3.15
C ASP A 234 -8.57 -27.99 3.13
N ALA A 235 -8.46 -28.54 1.92
CA ALA A 235 -8.18 -29.95 1.70
C ALA A 235 -6.74 -30.36 2.06
N LEU A 236 -5.83 -29.37 2.19
CA LEU A 236 -4.42 -29.58 2.51
C LEU A 236 -4.11 -29.40 4.01
N ALA A 237 -5.11 -29.06 4.82
CA ALA A 237 -4.92 -28.93 6.25
C ALA A 237 -4.60 -30.28 6.90
N GLU A 238 -3.62 -30.29 7.78
CA GLU A 238 -3.25 -31.47 8.57
C GLU A 238 -3.81 -31.37 10.00
N PRO A 239 -4.15 -32.48 10.66
CA PRO A 239 -4.15 -33.89 10.17
C PRO A 239 -5.37 -34.26 9.32
N ARG A 240 -6.31 -33.35 9.08
CA ARG A 240 -7.54 -33.56 8.30
C ARG A 240 -7.97 -32.28 7.60
N PRO A 241 -8.72 -32.37 6.49
CA PRO A 241 -9.36 -31.22 5.87
C PRO A 241 -10.18 -30.41 6.88
N ARG A 242 -10.14 -29.08 6.75
CA ARG A 242 -10.85 -28.14 7.63
C ARG A 242 -11.80 -27.26 6.84
N LEU A 243 -12.98 -27.01 7.42
CA LEU A 243 -13.89 -26.00 6.89
C LEU A 243 -13.38 -24.60 7.31
N LYS A 244 -13.22 -23.72 6.33
CA LYS A 244 -13.01 -22.28 6.54
C LYS A 244 -14.27 -21.55 6.15
N THR A 245 -14.72 -20.65 7.02
CA THR A 245 -15.89 -19.80 6.77
C THR A 245 -15.43 -18.35 6.77
N TYR A 246 -15.86 -17.58 5.78
CA TYR A 246 -15.59 -16.16 5.69
C TYR A 246 -16.78 -15.42 5.08
N LYS A 247 -16.89 -14.13 5.38
CA LYS A 247 -17.91 -13.28 4.79
C LYS A 247 -17.57 -12.95 3.35
N ALA A 248 -18.50 -13.21 2.43
CA ALA A 248 -18.32 -12.87 1.02
C ALA A 248 -19.66 -12.47 0.41
N GLU A 249 -19.68 -11.33 -0.23
CA GLU A 249 -20.84 -10.88 -0.99
C GLU A 249 -20.81 -11.41 -2.43
N LEU A 250 -21.95 -11.85 -2.89
CA LEU A 250 -22.16 -12.32 -4.26
C LEU A 250 -23.13 -11.39 -5.00
N ALA A 251 -23.01 -11.36 -6.31
CA ALA A 251 -23.92 -10.57 -7.13
C ALA A 251 -25.38 -11.00 -6.91
N GLY A 252 -26.22 -10.07 -6.48
CA GLY A 252 -27.63 -10.30 -6.16
C GLY A 252 -27.93 -10.55 -4.69
N ASP A 253 -26.93 -10.57 -3.82
CA ASP A 253 -27.16 -10.67 -2.38
C ASP A 253 -27.91 -9.46 -1.83
N LYS A 254 -28.80 -9.72 -0.87
CA LYS A 254 -29.55 -8.68 -0.19
C LYS A 254 -28.68 -7.90 0.80
N ASN A 255 -27.74 -8.59 1.44
CA ASN A 255 -26.86 -8.03 2.44
C ASN A 255 -25.45 -7.96 1.87
N VAL A 256 -24.97 -6.75 1.68
CA VAL A 256 -23.62 -6.45 1.19
C VAL A 256 -22.83 -5.71 2.28
N ILE A 257 -21.51 -5.63 2.13
CA ILE A 257 -20.63 -4.91 3.05
C ILE A 257 -21.08 -3.44 3.10
N GLN A 258 -21.15 -2.90 4.31
CA GLN A 258 -21.46 -1.49 4.57
C GLN A 258 -20.19 -0.78 5.03
N PHE A 259 -19.99 0.45 4.59
CA PHE A 259 -18.79 1.22 4.92
C PHE A 259 -19.11 2.41 5.79
N GLU A 260 -18.21 2.69 6.72
CA GLU A 260 -18.24 3.88 7.57
C GLU A 260 -16.98 4.68 7.41
N LEU A 261 -17.11 5.99 7.35
CA LEU A 261 -16.01 6.94 7.34
C LEU A 261 -15.92 7.65 8.68
N LEU A 262 -14.76 7.59 9.32
CA LEU A 262 -14.51 8.23 10.60
C LEU A 262 -13.34 9.22 10.46
N ILE A 263 -13.40 10.29 11.24
CA ILE A 263 -12.32 11.27 11.40
C ILE A 263 -12.04 11.43 12.88
N GLY A 264 -10.77 11.42 13.26
CA GLY A 264 -10.36 11.61 14.64
C GLY A 264 -9.22 12.61 14.79
N ASP A 265 -9.01 13.04 16.02
CA ASP A 265 -7.92 13.92 16.42
C ASP A 265 -7.24 13.36 17.68
N ALA A 266 -5.94 13.08 17.57
CA ALA A 266 -5.15 12.51 18.66
C ALA A 266 -5.01 13.43 19.88
N ASN A 267 -5.07 14.75 19.68
CA ASN A 267 -4.95 15.71 20.77
C ASN A 267 -6.22 15.74 21.63
N THR A 268 -7.39 15.72 21.00
CA THR A 268 -8.70 15.72 21.71
C THR A 268 -9.16 14.32 22.06
N ARG A 269 -8.60 13.28 21.39
CA ARG A 269 -9.00 11.86 21.50
C ARG A 269 -10.44 11.62 21.04
N GLU A 270 -11.02 12.56 20.31
CA GLU A 270 -12.35 12.44 19.73
C GLU A 270 -12.29 11.72 18.40
N VAL A 271 -13.27 10.85 18.16
CA VAL A 271 -13.54 10.21 16.86
C VAL A 271 -14.98 10.50 16.48
N LYS A 272 -15.19 10.98 15.25
CA LYS A 272 -16.49 11.30 14.71
C LYS A 272 -16.78 10.50 13.45
N LYS A 273 -17.92 9.84 13.42
CA LYS A 273 -18.44 9.23 12.20
C LYS A 273 -18.97 10.31 11.27
N ILE A 274 -18.56 10.28 10.03
CA ILE A 274 -19.03 11.16 8.97
C ILE A 274 -20.31 10.54 8.39
N ASN A 275 -21.36 11.35 8.26
CA ASN A 275 -22.61 10.88 7.66
C ASN A 275 -22.42 10.70 6.15
N ILE A 276 -22.36 9.45 5.72
CA ILE A 276 -22.33 9.02 4.32
C ILE A 276 -23.57 8.16 3.97
N ASP A 277 -24.59 8.14 4.80
CA ASP A 277 -25.73 7.21 4.75
C ASP A 277 -26.70 7.47 3.59
N ARG A 278 -26.49 8.49 2.76
CA ARG A 278 -27.34 8.77 1.59
C ARG A 278 -27.52 7.56 0.67
N TRP A 279 -26.46 6.75 0.53
CA TRP A 279 -26.48 5.48 -0.18
C TRP A 279 -25.80 4.45 0.70
N LYS A 280 -26.52 3.44 1.15
CA LYS A 280 -26.00 2.43 2.07
C LYS A 280 -25.17 1.36 1.34
N ASP A 281 -25.61 0.97 0.16
CA ASP A 281 -24.96 0.00 -0.70
C ASP A 281 -23.92 0.72 -1.60
N GLN A 282 -22.72 0.96 -1.05
CA GLN A 282 -21.66 1.71 -1.70
C GLN A 282 -20.30 1.33 -1.15
N TYR A 283 -19.30 1.37 -2.02
CA TYR A 283 -17.89 1.38 -1.62
C TYR A 283 -17.40 2.80 -1.33
N VAL A 284 -16.43 2.93 -0.46
CA VAL A 284 -15.83 4.22 -0.07
C VAL A 284 -14.32 4.14 -0.21
N ASP A 285 -13.77 4.86 -1.18
CA ASP A 285 -12.34 4.97 -1.40
C ASP A 285 -11.85 6.38 -1.10
N ILE A 286 -10.78 6.48 -0.33
CA ILE A 286 -10.14 7.76 -0.06
C ILE A 286 -9.23 8.11 -1.24
N LEU A 287 -9.54 9.21 -1.91
CA LEU A 287 -8.75 9.71 -3.04
C LEU A 287 -7.59 10.58 -2.58
N TYR A 288 -7.84 11.47 -1.61
CA TYR A 288 -6.83 12.41 -1.17
C TYR A 288 -7.18 13.00 0.20
N ALA A 289 -6.18 13.09 1.05
CA ALA A 289 -6.24 13.82 2.32
C ALA A 289 -5.36 15.09 2.19
N SER A 290 -5.97 16.28 2.38
CA SER A 290 -5.24 17.53 2.22
C SER A 290 -4.09 17.65 3.22
N ASN A 291 -2.98 18.25 2.80
CA ASN A 291 -1.79 18.39 3.63
C ASN A 291 -2.04 19.23 4.90
N ASP A 292 -2.99 20.17 4.85
CA ASP A 292 -3.38 21.01 5.99
C ASP A 292 -4.38 20.33 6.96
N ALA A 293 -4.68 19.06 6.73
CA ALA A 293 -5.62 18.26 7.51
C ALA A 293 -7.04 18.87 7.66
N LYS A 294 -7.46 19.68 6.67
CA LYS A 294 -8.79 20.31 6.67
C LYS A 294 -9.79 19.64 5.75
N ARG A 295 -9.33 18.91 4.73
CA ARG A 295 -10.19 18.30 3.72
C ARG A 295 -9.80 16.86 3.48
N LEU A 296 -10.81 16.02 3.37
CA LEU A 296 -10.70 14.63 2.94
C LEU A 296 -11.57 14.44 1.71
N TYR A 297 -10.98 14.02 0.60
CA TYR A 297 -11.66 13.73 -0.64
C TYR A 297 -11.82 12.22 -0.78
N PHE A 298 -13.02 11.79 -1.01
CA PHE A 298 -13.33 10.39 -1.19
C PHE A 298 -14.34 10.21 -2.31
N GLN A 299 -14.28 9.10 -2.98
CA GLN A 299 -15.28 8.67 -3.94
C GLN A 299 -16.18 7.61 -3.33
N ARG A 300 -17.38 7.54 -3.85
CA ARG A 300 -18.36 6.52 -3.54
C ARG A 300 -18.86 5.94 -4.85
N TYR A 301 -18.92 4.64 -4.93
CA TYR A 301 -19.40 3.93 -6.11
C TYR A 301 -20.13 2.65 -5.69
N LYS A 302 -20.94 2.16 -6.64
CA LYS A 302 -21.73 0.95 -6.47
C LYS A 302 -21.31 -0.12 -7.46
#